data_e24d3ecb05c8e95da080e7cd300c36fb
#
_entry.id   e24d3ecb05c8e95da080e7cd300c36fb
#
_cell.length_a   1.000
_cell.length_b   1.000
_cell.length_c   1.000
_cell.angle_alpha   90.00
_cell.angle_beta   90.00
_cell.angle_gamma   90.00
#
_symmetry.space_group_name_H-M   'P 1'
#
loop_
_entity.id
_entity.type
_entity.pdbx_description
1 polymer ?
#
loop_
_entity_poly.entity_id
_entity_poly.type
_entity_poly.pdbx_seq_one_letter_code
_entity_poly.pdbx_strand_id
1 'polypeptide(L)'
;MLGNKHIPTEYLRGSEAQRRALLAGLLDTDGTVTVGGAVQFSVTNQRLARDVNELIVSLGYRCQTSTKRVQGRSETSSIAYTLTFSTADKVFALERKAIAHKERRAVTGTSRGGSRFIVDVRPIEPVAVRCVEVDNDSHMYLASRAMVPTHNSTLGLDFLRSCSIKHRMASVIFSLEMSKSEIVMRLLSAEAKIKLSDMRSGRMSDEDWTRLARRMSEISEAPLYIDDSPNLTMMEIRAKARRLRQKADLRLVVVDYLQLMSSGKKVESRQLEVSEFSRQLKLLAKELEVPVVAISQLNRGPEQRTDKKPMLSDLRESGSLEQDADMVILLNRPDAFERDDPRGGEADFILAKHRNGPTKTVTVAHQLHLSRFANMAR
;
A
#
# COMPACT_ATOMS: atom_id res chain seq x y z
N MET A 1 3.17 -41.49 -10.89
CA MET A 1 2.69 -40.15 -10.49
C MET A 1 2.84 -39.86 -9.00
N LEU A 2 3.62 -40.59 -8.28
CA LEU A 2 3.92 -40.37 -6.86
C LEU A 2 5.04 -39.32 -6.78
N GLY A 3 4.71 -38.05 -6.49
CA GLY A 3 5.69 -36.98 -6.29
C GLY A 3 5.31 -35.61 -6.81
N ASN A 4 4.35 -35.48 -7.70
CA ASN A 4 3.95 -34.17 -8.27
C ASN A 4 2.62 -33.65 -7.69
N LYS A 5 2.45 -33.76 -6.36
CA LYS A 5 1.29 -33.14 -5.68
C LYS A 5 1.46 -31.62 -5.71
N HIS A 6 0.49 -30.90 -6.28
CA HIS A 6 0.45 -29.45 -6.36
C HIS A 6 -0.99 -28.97 -6.49
N ILE A 7 -1.21 -27.68 -6.27
CA ILE A 7 -2.48 -27.02 -6.60
C ILE A 7 -2.31 -26.38 -7.98
N PRO A 8 -3.14 -26.73 -8.99
CA PRO A 8 -3.12 -26.05 -10.27
C PRO A 8 -3.32 -24.53 -10.12
N THR A 9 -2.64 -23.75 -10.96
CA THR A 9 -2.61 -22.29 -10.83
C THR A 9 -4.00 -21.65 -10.95
N GLU A 10 -4.86 -22.20 -11.79
CA GLU A 10 -6.25 -21.76 -11.96
C GLU A 10 -7.05 -21.80 -10.65
N TYR A 11 -6.82 -22.79 -9.78
CA TYR A 11 -7.47 -22.84 -8.46
C TYR A 11 -6.90 -21.82 -7.47
N LEU A 12 -5.62 -21.50 -7.60
CA LEU A 12 -4.99 -20.43 -6.80
C LEU A 12 -5.46 -19.02 -7.24
N ARG A 13 -6.00 -18.89 -8.44
CA ARG A 13 -6.52 -17.64 -9.03
C ARG A 13 -8.04 -17.60 -9.11
N GLY A 14 -8.72 -18.62 -8.61
CA GLY A 14 -10.18 -18.65 -8.51
C GLY A 14 -10.74 -17.55 -7.60
N SER A 15 -12.05 -17.37 -7.61
CA SER A 15 -12.73 -16.42 -6.74
C SER A 15 -12.39 -16.67 -5.25
N GLU A 16 -12.59 -15.68 -4.40
CA GLU A 16 -12.34 -15.83 -2.95
C GLU A 16 -13.15 -17.02 -2.38
N ALA A 17 -14.42 -17.17 -2.78
CA ALA A 17 -15.26 -18.28 -2.33
C ALA A 17 -14.68 -19.64 -2.73
N GLN A 18 -14.18 -19.77 -3.97
CA GLN A 18 -13.55 -21.00 -4.45
C GLN A 18 -12.25 -21.31 -3.70
N ARG A 19 -11.42 -20.28 -3.46
CA ARG A 19 -10.17 -20.44 -2.69
C ARG A 19 -10.44 -20.79 -1.24
N ARG A 20 -11.48 -20.22 -0.61
CA ARG A 20 -11.91 -20.59 0.75
C ARG A 20 -12.39 -22.03 0.83
N ALA A 21 -13.18 -22.47 -0.15
CA ALA A 21 -13.64 -23.86 -0.23
C ALA A 21 -12.47 -24.85 -0.43
N LEU A 22 -11.52 -24.52 -1.29
CA LEU A 22 -10.31 -25.30 -1.51
C LEU A 22 -9.47 -25.42 -0.23
N LEU A 23 -9.25 -24.29 0.49
CA LEU A 23 -8.53 -24.29 1.75
C LEU A 23 -9.24 -25.16 2.80
N ALA A 24 -10.56 -25.02 2.93
CA ALA A 24 -11.34 -25.83 3.85
C ALA A 24 -11.20 -27.32 3.57
N GLY A 25 -11.28 -27.75 2.31
CA GLY A 25 -11.08 -29.14 1.91
C GLY A 25 -9.68 -29.68 2.27
N LEU A 26 -8.63 -28.89 2.04
CA LEU A 26 -7.26 -29.26 2.40
C LEU A 26 -7.08 -29.36 3.92
N LEU A 27 -7.66 -28.44 4.66
CA LEU A 27 -7.58 -28.43 6.14
C LEU A 27 -8.45 -29.54 6.76
N ASP A 28 -9.56 -29.91 6.13
CA ASP A 28 -10.40 -31.00 6.61
C ASP A 28 -9.71 -32.36 6.49
N THR A 29 -8.84 -32.54 5.50
CA THR A 29 -8.01 -33.77 5.38
C THR A 29 -6.81 -33.71 6.31
N ASP A 30 -5.85 -32.84 6.05
CA ASP A 30 -4.51 -32.84 6.66
C ASP A 30 -4.27 -31.68 7.65
N GLY A 31 -5.29 -30.85 7.90
CA GLY A 31 -5.22 -29.75 8.86
C GLY A 31 -5.50 -30.17 10.30
N THR A 32 -4.85 -29.48 11.24
CA THR A 32 -5.06 -29.66 12.68
C THR A 32 -5.21 -28.33 13.40
N VAL A 33 -5.77 -28.34 14.58
CA VAL A 33 -5.86 -27.16 15.48
C VAL A 33 -4.99 -27.40 16.69
N THR A 34 -4.02 -26.50 16.90
CA THR A 34 -3.14 -26.55 18.08
C THR A 34 -3.90 -26.29 19.37
N VAL A 35 -3.30 -26.59 20.52
CA VAL A 35 -3.87 -26.26 21.82
C VAL A 35 -4.11 -24.75 21.97
N GLY A 36 -3.24 -23.92 21.38
CA GLY A 36 -3.38 -22.46 21.39
C GLY A 36 -4.31 -21.89 20.30
N GLY A 37 -5.08 -22.73 19.58
CA GLY A 37 -6.07 -22.32 18.60
C GLY A 37 -5.52 -21.95 17.21
N ALA A 38 -4.22 -22.09 16.97
CA ALA A 38 -3.65 -21.89 15.63
C ALA A 38 -3.97 -23.08 14.72
N VAL A 39 -4.21 -22.81 13.44
CA VAL A 39 -4.44 -23.82 12.41
C VAL A 39 -3.11 -24.24 11.81
N GLN A 40 -2.91 -25.56 11.69
CA GLN A 40 -1.71 -26.14 11.10
C GLN A 40 -2.06 -27.08 9.95
N PHE A 41 -1.25 -27.03 8.89
CA PHE A 41 -1.27 -27.95 7.79
C PHE A 41 0.15 -28.50 7.57
N SER A 42 0.32 -29.82 7.54
CA SER A 42 1.64 -30.45 7.44
C SER A 42 1.72 -31.37 6.24
N VAL A 43 2.78 -31.25 5.43
CA VAL A 43 3.00 -32.05 4.23
C VAL A 43 4.49 -32.24 3.97
N THR A 44 4.87 -33.37 3.35
CA THR A 44 6.27 -33.64 2.97
C THR A 44 6.62 -33.15 1.55
N ASN A 45 5.62 -32.87 0.72
CA ASN A 45 5.82 -32.35 -0.63
C ASN A 45 6.05 -30.84 -0.58
N GLN A 46 7.24 -30.39 -0.96
CA GLN A 46 7.64 -28.98 -0.93
C GLN A 46 6.79 -28.09 -1.86
N ARG A 47 6.43 -28.60 -3.05
CA ARG A 47 5.63 -27.84 -4.02
C ARG A 47 4.24 -27.60 -3.45
N LEU A 48 3.59 -28.65 -2.95
CA LEU A 48 2.27 -28.50 -2.33
C LEU A 48 2.31 -27.57 -1.12
N ALA A 49 3.36 -27.64 -0.28
CA ALA A 49 3.53 -26.71 0.84
C ALA A 49 3.58 -25.25 0.38
N ARG A 50 4.30 -24.95 -0.72
CA ARG A 50 4.36 -23.60 -1.31
C ARG A 50 3.00 -23.15 -1.84
N ASP A 51 2.30 -24.03 -2.54
CA ASP A 51 0.99 -23.71 -3.11
C ASP A 51 -0.06 -23.46 -2.03
N VAL A 52 -0.07 -24.27 -0.96
CA VAL A 52 -0.97 -24.07 0.20
C VAL A 52 -0.60 -22.80 0.97
N ASN A 53 0.68 -22.47 1.11
CA ASN A 53 1.11 -21.18 1.70
C ASN A 53 0.60 -20.00 0.87
N GLU A 54 0.73 -20.06 -0.46
CA GLU A 54 0.22 -19.03 -1.36
C GLU A 54 -1.31 -18.89 -1.22
N LEU A 55 -2.04 -20.02 -1.17
CA LEU A 55 -3.49 -20.04 -0.96
C LEU A 55 -3.88 -19.34 0.36
N ILE A 56 -3.22 -19.70 1.48
CA ILE A 56 -3.48 -19.11 2.81
C ILE A 56 -3.23 -17.60 2.79
N VAL A 57 -2.09 -17.17 2.21
CA VAL A 57 -1.71 -15.75 2.15
C VAL A 57 -2.63 -14.97 1.21
N SER A 58 -3.10 -15.57 0.10
CA SER A 58 -4.04 -14.96 -0.84
C SER A 58 -5.42 -14.68 -0.24
N LEU A 59 -5.77 -15.37 0.84
CA LEU A 59 -6.99 -15.14 1.62
C LEU A 59 -6.79 -14.15 2.78
N GLY A 60 -5.64 -13.47 2.82
CA GLY A 60 -5.33 -12.46 3.82
C GLY A 60 -4.74 -12.98 5.13
N TYR A 61 -4.52 -14.28 5.28
CA TYR A 61 -3.99 -14.86 6.51
C TYR A 61 -2.45 -14.80 6.54
N ARG A 62 -1.90 -14.48 7.69
CA ARG A 62 -0.45 -14.56 7.91
C ARG A 62 -0.05 -16.01 8.15
N CYS A 63 0.79 -16.57 7.28
CA CYS A 63 1.25 -17.93 7.36
C CYS A 63 2.73 -18.01 7.70
N GLN A 64 3.07 -18.82 8.70
CA GLN A 64 4.45 -19.17 9.06
C GLN A 64 4.74 -20.59 8.59
N THR A 65 5.85 -20.78 7.89
CA THR A 65 6.32 -22.10 7.48
C THR A 65 7.50 -22.52 8.34
N SER A 66 7.39 -23.70 8.93
CA SER A 66 8.50 -24.38 9.63
C SER A 66 8.81 -25.71 8.98
N THR A 67 10.05 -26.13 9.07
CA THR A 67 10.51 -27.40 8.51
C THR A 67 11.07 -28.29 9.62
N LYS A 68 10.74 -29.56 9.58
CA LYS A 68 11.25 -30.57 10.51
C LYS A 68 11.60 -31.83 9.72
N ARG A 69 12.75 -32.42 10.01
CA ARG A 69 13.10 -33.73 9.47
C ARG A 69 12.22 -34.81 10.12
N VAL A 70 11.57 -35.61 9.31
CA VAL A 70 10.72 -36.72 9.79
C VAL A 70 11.64 -37.81 10.32
N GLN A 71 11.51 -38.21 11.58
CA GLN A 71 12.26 -39.32 12.13
C GLN A 71 11.81 -40.63 11.43
N GLY A 72 12.72 -41.25 10.69
CA GLY A 72 12.51 -42.49 9.98
C GLY A 72 13.66 -43.47 10.27
N ARG A 73 13.50 -44.73 9.85
CA ARG A 73 14.50 -45.80 10.02
C ARG A 73 15.73 -45.67 9.11
N SER A 74 15.80 -44.66 8.22
CA SER A 74 16.92 -44.44 7.29
C SER A 74 17.49 -43.02 7.44
N GLU A 75 18.77 -42.85 7.13
CA GLU A 75 19.48 -41.58 7.11
C GLU A 75 18.92 -40.55 6.10
N THR A 76 18.10 -41.01 5.13
CA THR A 76 17.43 -40.21 4.09
C THR A 76 15.99 -39.92 4.44
N SER A 77 15.71 -39.46 5.67
CA SER A 77 14.34 -39.13 6.10
C SER A 77 13.80 -37.86 5.40
N SER A 78 12.52 -37.89 5.04
CA SER A 78 11.81 -36.77 4.38
C SER A 78 11.75 -35.52 5.27
N ILE A 79 11.70 -34.34 4.64
CA ILE A 79 11.44 -33.08 5.33
C ILE A 79 9.90 -32.86 5.37
N ALA A 80 9.35 -32.63 6.54
CA ALA A 80 7.99 -32.15 6.72
C ALA A 80 7.95 -30.63 6.75
N TYR A 81 7.05 -30.04 5.99
CA TYR A 81 6.72 -28.63 5.96
C TYR A 81 5.43 -28.42 6.74
N THR A 82 5.49 -27.63 7.81
CA THR A 82 4.33 -27.28 8.62
C THR A 82 3.99 -25.82 8.42
N LEU A 83 2.81 -25.55 7.89
CA LEU A 83 2.24 -24.23 7.69
C LEU A 83 1.36 -23.92 8.90
N THR A 84 1.57 -22.78 9.55
CA THR A 84 0.82 -22.38 10.74
C THR A 84 0.26 -20.98 10.55
N PHE A 85 -1.03 -20.80 10.80
CA PHE A 85 -1.67 -19.49 10.76
C PHE A 85 -2.78 -19.40 11.81
N SER A 86 -3.17 -18.18 12.16
CA SER A 86 -4.26 -17.91 13.10
C SER A 86 -5.31 -17.04 12.42
N THR A 87 -6.57 -17.38 12.63
CA THR A 87 -7.71 -16.63 12.08
C THR A 87 -8.93 -16.76 12.99
N ALA A 88 -9.83 -15.79 12.89
CA ALA A 88 -11.16 -15.85 13.50
C ALA A 88 -12.19 -16.50 12.58
N ASP A 89 -11.88 -16.63 11.31
CA ASP A 89 -12.80 -17.13 10.29
C ASP A 89 -13.05 -18.63 10.43
N LYS A 90 -14.20 -19.10 9.94
CA LYS A 90 -14.49 -20.53 9.83
C LYS A 90 -13.73 -21.09 8.64
N VAL A 91 -12.61 -21.78 8.90
CA VAL A 91 -11.73 -22.34 7.85
C VAL A 91 -11.83 -23.87 7.73
N PHE A 92 -12.67 -24.52 8.51
CA PHE A 92 -12.97 -25.96 8.41
C PHE A 92 -14.43 -26.15 8.01
N ALA A 93 -14.71 -27.09 7.12
CA ALA A 93 -16.05 -27.56 6.81
C ALA A 93 -16.48 -28.68 7.75
N LEU A 94 -15.54 -29.56 8.17
CA LEU A 94 -15.81 -30.59 9.16
C LEU A 94 -16.14 -30.01 10.52
N GLU A 95 -17.34 -30.28 11.03
CA GLU A 95 -17.91 -29.69 12.23
C GLU A 95 -17.02 -29.92 13.47
N ARG A 96 -16.51 -31.14 13.66
CA ARG A 96 -15.60 -31.48 14.79
C ARG A 96 -14.35 -30.58 14.82
N LYS A 97 -13.77 -30.25 13.64
CA LYS A 97 -12.58 -29.37 13.54
C LYS A 97 -12.96 -27.91 13.70
N ALA A 98 -14.11 -27.51 13.18
CA ALA A 98 -14.64 -26.17 13.35
C ALA A 98 -14.95 -25.82 14.83
N ILE A 99 -15.56 -26.76 15.57
CA ILE A 99 -15.81 -26.64 17.00
C ILE A 99 -14.49 -26.54 17.77
N ALA A 100 -13.55 -27.46 17.53
CA ALA A 100 -12.24 -27.43 18.19
C ALA A 100 -11.47 -26.12 17.92
N HIS A 101 -11.58 -25.58 16.71
CA HIS A 101 -10.98 -24.29 16.34
C HIS A 101 -11.66 -23.14 17.12
N LYS A 102 -12.99 -23.13 17.17
CA LYS A 102 -13.77 -22.09 17.88
C LYS A 102 -13.48 -22.09 19.38
N GLU A 103 -13.41 -23.27 20.00
CA GLU A 103 -13.17 -23.42 21.45
C GLU A 103 -11.75 -23.05 21.88
N ARG A 104 -10.75 -23.45 21.08
CA ARG A 104 -9.32 -23.22 21.38
C ARG A 104 -8.82 -21.85 21.01
N ARG A 105 -9.58 -21.09 20.23
CA ARG A 105 -9.18 -19.77 19.77
C ARG A 105 -9.13 -18.79 20.93
N ALA A 106 -7.94 -18.26 21.22
CA ALA A 106 -7.77 -17.20 22.22
C ALA A 106 -8.43 -15.89 21.72
N VAL A 107 -9.21 -15.24 22.57
CA VAL A 107 -9.89 -13.96 22.27
C VAL A 107 -8.90 -12.80 22.16
N THR A 108 -7.65 -12.99 22.59
CA THR A 108 -6.60 -11.98 22.63
C THR A 108 -5.69 -12.07 21.41
N GLY A 109 -6.18 -11.63 20.25
CA GLY A 109 -5.29 -11.30 19.12
C GLY A 109 -4.56 -9.99 19.42
N THR A 110 -3.22 -10.01 19.51
CA THR A 110 -2.44 -8.77 19.55
C THR A 110 -2.60 -8.03 18.24
N SER A 111 -2.73 -6.69 18.27
CA SER A 111 -2.90 -5.83 17.09
C SER A 111 -1.78 -5.97 16.03
N ARG A 112 -0.66 -6.60 16.38
CA ARG A 112 0.46 -6.93 15.49
C ARG A 112 0.14 -8.02 14.44
N GLY A 113 -0.94 -8.77 14.62
CA GLY A 113 -1.29 -9.89 13.73
C GLY A 113 -1.61 -9.49 12.29
N GLY A 114 -2.04 -8.24 12.05
CA GLY A 114 -2.40 -7.72 10.73
C GLY A 114 -1.28 -6.98 9.96
N SER A 115 -0.12 -6.75 10.58
CA SER A 115 0.95 -5.97 9.97
C SER A 115 2.00 -6.86 9.31
N ARG A 116 2.58 -6.38 8.18
CA ARG A 116 3.71 -7.00 7.49
C ARG A 116 4.93 -6.09 7.64
N PHE A 117 6.10 -6.69 7.81
CA PHE A 117 7.36 -5.99 8.00
C PHE A 117 8.36 -6.43 6.95
N ILE A 118 9.11 -5.48 6.38
CA ILE A 118 10.28 -5.77 5.57
C ILE A 118 11.39 -6.21 6.54
N VAL A 119 11.82 -7.45 6.43
CA VAL A 119 12.86 -8.03 7.31
C VAL A 119 14.25 -7.98 6.70
N ASP A 120 14.33 -7.87 5.36
CA ASP A 120 15.60 -7.82 4.62
C ASP A 120 15.37 -7.20 3.24
N VAL A 121 16.38 -6.48 2.73
CA VAL A 121 16.42 -5.91 1.36
C VAL A 121 17.77 -6.28 0.78
N ARG A 122 17.76 -7.04 -0.31
CA ARG A 122 18.96 -7.47 -1.01
C ARG A 122 18.96 -6.98 -2.44
N PRO A 123 20.06 -6.43 -2.94
CA PRO A 123 20.21 -6.17 -4.37
C PRO A 123 20.16 -7.49 -5.13
N ILE A 124 19.49 -7.48 -6.27
CA ILE A 124 19.45 -8.58 -7.23
C ILE A 124 19.83 -8.04 -8.60
N GLU A 125 20.33 -8.92 -9.49
CA GLU A 125 20.52 -8.55 -10.89
C GLU A 125 19.20 -8.06 -11.51
N PRO A 126 19.26 -7.04 -12.39
CA PRO A 126 18.07 -6.54 -13.07
C PRO A 126 17.34 -7.65 -13.82
N VAL A 127 16.05 -7.79 -13.55
CA VAL A 127 15.18 -8.76 -14.22
C VAL A 127 14.08 -8.03 -14.98
N ALA A 128 13.66 -8.58 -16.12
CA ALA A 128 12.53 -8.04 -16.86
C ALA A 128 11.27 -8.12 -15.99
N VAL A 129 10.62 -6.98 -15.80
CA VAL A 129 9.36 -6.88 -15.04
C VAL A 129 8.21 -6.52 -15.96
N ARG A 130 7.01 -6.97 -15.61
CA ARG A 130 5.77 -6.56 -16.28
C ARG A 130 4.96 -5.71 -15.31
N CYS A 131 4.45 -4.60 -15.81
CA CYS A 131 3.41 -3.86 -15.12
C CYS A 131 2.07 -4.51 -15.48
N VAL A 132 1.26 -4.78 -14.47
CA VAL A 132 -0.11 -5.29 -14.65
C VAL A 132 -1.10 -4.20 -14.30
N GLU A 133 -2.09 -4.01 -15.15
CA GLU A 133 -3.30 -3.28 -14.85
C GLU A 133 -4.35 -4.30 -14.42
N VAL A 134 -5.08 -3.99 -13.36
CA VAL A 134 -6.17 -4.83 -12.88
C VAL A 134 -7.49 -4.16 -13.14
N ASP A 135 -8.42 -4.94 -13.66
CA ASP A 135 -9.79 -4.52 -13.98
C ASP A 135 -10.66 -4.57 -12.72
N ASN A 136 -10.28 -3.77 -11.72
CA ASN A 136 -11.11 -3.49 -10.57
C ASN A 136 -11.14 -1.98 -10.31
N ASP A 137 -12.23 -1.49 -9.74
CA ASP A 137 -12.47 -0.05 -9.58
C ASP A 137 -11.46 0.66 -8.68
N SER A 138 -10.82 -0.06 -7.76
CA SER A 138 -9.79 0.50 -6.89
C SER A 138 -8.43 0.59 -7.58
N HIS A 139 -8.23 -0.09 -8.71
CA HIS A 139 -6.93 -0.29 -9.38
C HIS A 139 -5.82 -0.78 -8.43
N MET A 140 -6.23 -1.37 -7.30
CA MET A 140 -5.32 -2.00 -6.36
C MET A 140 -5.22 -3.49 -6.66
N TYR A 141 -4.04 -4.02 -6.56
CA TYR A 141 -3.80 -5.45 -6.67
C TYR A 141 -2.85 -5.90 -5.55
N LEU A 142 -2.93 -7.17 -5.24
CA LEU A 142 -2.01 -7.78 -4.30
C LEU A 142 -0.73 -8.16 -5.04
N ALA A 143 0.36 -7.46 -4.73
CA ALA A 143 1.63 -7.67 -5.39
C ALA A 143 2.44 -8.78 -4.73
N SER A 144 3.21 -9.50 -5.54
CA SER A 144 4.07 -10.60 -5.14
C SER A 144 3.31 -11.80 -4.52
N ARG A 145 4.03 -12.86 -4.16
CA ARG A 145 3.47 -13.99 -3.40
C ARG A 145 3.10 -13.64 -1.97
N ALA A 146 3.55 -12.48 -1.48
CA ALA A 146 3.18 -11.97 -0.16
C ALA A 146 1.85 -11.22 -0.15
N MET A 147 1.20 -11.02 -1.31
CA MET A 147 -0.11 -10.37 -1.46
C MET A 147 -0.16 -9.00 -0.78
N VAL A 148 0.80 -8.13 -1.12
CA VAL A 148 0.89 -6.76 -0.56
C VAL A 148 -0.02 -5.83 -1.36
N PRO A 149 -0.95 -5.08 -0.71
CA PRO A 149 -1.76 -4.06 -1.39
C PRO A 149 -0.89 -2.90 -1.89
N THR A 150 -1.20 -2.35 -3.05
CA THR A 150 -0.49 -1.21 -3.65
C THR A 150 -1.43 0.00 -3.74
N HIS A 151 -0.94 1.20 -3.42
CA HIS A 151 -1.69 2.46 -3.32
C HIS A 151 -1.14 3.54 -4.26
N ASN A 152 -1.92 4.61 -4.46
CA ASN A 152 -1.59 5.74 -5.33
C ASN A 152 -1.47 7.06 -4.53
N SER A 153 -0.46 7.87 -4.87
CA SER A 153 -0.15 9.16 -4.25
C SER A 153 -0.64 10.36 -5.09
N THR A 154 -1.77 10.19 -5.77
CA THR A 154 -2.26 11.11 -6.81
C THR A 154 -2.47 12.55 -6.32
N LEU A 155 -3.00 12.75 -5.10
CA LEU A 155 -3.25 14.09 -4.58
C LEU A 155 -1.96 14.88 -4.33
N GLY A 156 -0.92 14.22 -3.82
CA GLY A 156 0.39 14.86 -3.64
C GLY A 156 0.98 15.34 -4.97
N LEU A 157 0.82 14.53 -6.02
CA LEU A 157 1.24 14.90 -7.37
C LEU A 157 0.41 16.06 -7.94
N ASP A 158 -0.89 16.15 -7.63
CA ASP A 158 -1.73 17.26 -8.06
C ASP A 158 -1.32 18.59 -7.39
N PHE A 159 -0.91 18.58 -6.13
CA PHE A 159 -0.32 19.76 -5.49
C PHE A 159 0.98 20.20 -6.18
N LEU A 160 1.86 19.26 -6.51
CA LEU A 160 3.11 19.56 -7.23
C LEU A 160 2.83 20.12 -8.63
N ARG A 161 1.88 19.54 -9.36
CA ARG A 161 1.44 20.02 -10.67
C ARG A 161 0.93 21.45 -10.58
N SER A 162 0.05 21.72 -9.61
CA SER A 162 -0.45 23.07 -9.38
C SER A 162 0.69 24.05 -9.06
N CYS A 163 1.58 23.69 -8.17
CA CYS A 163 2.68 24.54 -7.75
C CYS A 163 3.67 24.78 -8.90
N SER A 164 4.26 23.73 -9.47
CA SER A 164 5.41 23.89 -10.37
C SER A 164 5.04 23.99 -11.84
N ILE A 165 4.04 23.24 -12.30
CA ILE A 165 3.70 23.25 -13.73
C ILE A 165 2.76 24.42 -14.04
N LYS A 166 1.69 24.60 -13.24
CA LYS A 166 0.71 25.64 -13.49
C LYS A 166 1.16 27.03 -13.05
N HIS A 167 1.75 27.14 -11.85
CA HIS A 167 2.11 28.43 -11.25
C HIS A 167 3.61 28.73 -11.31
N ARG A 168 4.44 27.86 -11.89
CA ARG A 168 5.89 28.04 -12.05
C ARG A 168 6.64 28.35 -10.75
N MET A 169 6.15 27.85 -9.63
CA MET A 169 6.77 27.97 -8.31
C MET A 169 7.56 26.68 -7.99
N ALA A 170 8.72 26.82 -7.36
CA ALA A 170 9.55 25.67 -7.06
C ALA A 170 8.90 24.74 -6.01
N SER A 171 8.87 23.45 -6.31
CA SER A 171 8.42 22.41 -5.38
C SER A 171 9.35 21.20 -5.41
N VAL A 172 9.34 20.44 -4.32
CA VAL A 172 10.08 19.17 -4.22
C VAL A 172 9.20 18.07 -3.67
N ILE A 173 9.35 16.87 -4.24
CA ILE A 173 8.84 15.63 -3.66
C ILE A 173 10.00 14.73 -3.23
N PHE A 174 9.93 14.26 -2.00
CA PHE A 174 10.72 13.16 -1.48
C PHE A 174 9.86 11.91 -1.53
N SER A 175 10.14 11.04 -2.50
CA SER A 175 9.38 9.81 -2.72
C SER A 175 10.14 8.61 -2.20
N LEU A 176 9.55 7.92 -1.25
CA LEU A 176 10.11 6.72 -0.64
C LEU A 176 9.48 5.44 -1.23
N GLU A 177 8.41 5.58 -2.02
CA GLU A 177 7.68 4.48 -2.62
C GLU A 177 7.86 4.42 -4.13
N MET A 178 7.69 5.54 -4.82
CA MET A 178 7.71 5.61 -6.28
C MET A 178 9.06 6.10 -6.82
N SER A 179 9.53 5.48 -7.90
CA SER A 179 10.69 5.98 -8.63
C SER A 179 10.40 7.30 -9.35
N LYS A 180 11.45 8.07 -9.59
CA LYS A 180 11.39 9.32 -10.39
C LYS A 180 10.70 9.10 -11.75
N SER A 181 11.01 8.00 -12.43
CA SER A 181 10.40 7.66 -13.72
C SER A 181 8.90 7.45 -13.60
N GLU A 182 8.42 6.81 -12.54
CA GLU A 182 7.00 6.58 -12.30
C GLU A 182 6.27 7.90 -12.00
N ILE A 183 6.85 8.77 -11.18
CA ILE A 183 6.32 10.10 -10.88
C ILE A 183 6.18 10.91 -12.17
N VAL A 184 7.24 10.96 -12.99
CA VAL A 184 7.23 11.68 -14.26
C VAL A 184 6.16 11.14 -15.22
N MET A 185 6.02 9.81 -15.31
CA MET A 185 4.97 9.18 -16.12
C MET A 185 3.55 9.59 -15.67
N ARG A 186 3.30 9.63 -14.36
CA ARG A 186 2.00 10.07 -13.81
C ARG A 186 1.74 11.55 -14.08
N LEU A 187 2.74 12.39 -13.94
CA LEU A 187 2.64 13.81 -14.26
C LEU A 187 2.35 14.05 -15.74
N LEU A 188 3.04 13.33 -16.62
CA LEU A 188 2.81 13.38 -18.08
C LEU A 188 1.41 12.90 -18.44
N SER A 189 0.94 11.78 -17.85
CA SER A 189 -0.41 11.26 -18.05
C SER A 189 -1.46 12.33 -17.69
N ALA A 190 -1.29 12.98 -16.52
CA ALA A 190 -2.20 14.01 -16.04
C ALA A 190 -2.21 15.27 -16.93
N GLU A 191 -1.04 15.74 -17.40
CA GLU A 191 -0.91 16.95 -18.20
C GLU A 191 -1.28 16.75 -19.66
N ALA A 192 -0.85 15.64 -20.28
CA ALA A 192 -1.18 15.30 -21.66
C ALA A 192 -2.59 14.73 -21.82
N LYS A 193 -3.27 14.38 -20.72
CA LYS A 193 -4.57 13.69 -20.70
C LYS A 193 -4.53 12.39 -21.51
N ILE A 194 -3.48 11.61 -21.33
CA ILE A 194 -3.30 10.29 -21.92
C ILE A 194 -3.39 9.26 -20.80
N LYS A 195 -4.15 8.19 -21.02
CA LYS A 195 -4.28 7.14 -20.02
C LYS A 195 -2.91 6.57 -19.67
N LEU A 196 -2.65 6.42 -18.39
CA LEU A 196 -1.38 5.88 -17.89
C LEU A 196 -1.11 4.46 -18.41
N SER A 197 -2.17 3.65 -18.60
CA SER A 197 -2.12 2.33 -19.22
C SER A 197 -1.58 2.38 -20.65
N ASP A 198 -2.07 3.35 -21.45
CA ASP A 198 -1.73 3.46 -22.87
C ASP A 198 -0.27 3.94 -23.02
N MET A 199 0.18 4.86 -22.16
CA MET A 199 1.57 5.25 -22.08
C MET A 199 2.49 4.08 -21.72
N ARG A 200 2.11 3.25 -20.71
CA ARG A 200 2.91 2.10 -20.27
C ARG A 200 2.96 0.97 -21.30
N SER A 201 1.87 0.78 -22.05
CA SER A 201 1.79 -0.28 -23.07
C SER A 201 2.29 0.17 -24.47
N GLY A 202 2.61 1.46 -24.63
CA GLY A 202 2.99 2.03 -25.91
C GLY A 202 1.83 2.13 -26.92
N ARG A 203 0.58 1.95 -26.48
CA ARG A 203 -0.62 2.03 -27.30
C ARG A 203 -1.15 3.47 -27.38
N MET A 204 -0.32 4.38 -27.90
CA MET A 204 -0.65 5.78 -28.07
C MET A 204 -0.87 6.09 -29.54
N SER A 205 -1.86 6.96 -29.85
CA SER A 205 -2.06 7.49 -31.19
C SER A 205 -1.00 8.54 -31.54
N ASP A 206 -0.88 8.92 -32.83
CA ASP A 206 0.04 9.97 -33.24
C ASP A 206 -0.31 11.32 -32.60
N GLU A 207 -1.59 11.58 -32.37
CA GLU A 207 -2.04 12.76 -31.63
C GLU A 207 -1.59 12.71 -30.15
N ASP A 208 -1.63 11.53 -29.53
CA ASP A 208 -1.15 11.34 -28.16
C ASP A 208 0.36 11.61 -28.09
N TRP A 209 1.13 11.11 -29.04
CA TRP A 209 2.57 11.37 -29.12
C TRP A 209 2.88 12.87 -29.28
N THR A 210 2.12 13.57 -30.11
CA THR A 210 2.27 15.02 -30.31
C THR A 210 1.96 15.78 -29.02
N ARG A 211 0.85 15.44 -28.33
CA ARG A 211 0.50 16.05 -27.04
C ARG A 211 1.54 15.75 -25.97
N LEU A 212 2.03 14.50 -25.92
CA LEU A 212 3.04 14.07 -24.98
C LEU A 212 4.33 14.87 -25.14
N ALA A 213 4.85 15.00 -26.39
CA ALA A 213 6.06 15.73 -26.69
C ALA A 213 5.97 17.20 -26.25
N ARG A 214 4.85 17.86 -26.52
CA ARG A 214 4.60 19.23 -26.08
C ARG A 214 4.63 19.35 -24.55
N ARG A 215 3.94 18.45 -23.85
CA ARG A 215 3.88 18.48 -22.37
C ARG A 215 5.20 18.10 -21.72
N MET A 216 5.98 17.25 -22.35
CA MET A 216 7.34 16.92 -21.88
C MET A 216 8.22 18.19 -21.81
N SER A 217 8.21 19.04 -22.84
CA SER A 217 8.96 20.31 -22.80
C SER A 217 8.51 21.19 -21.64
N GLU A 218 7.20 21.39 -21.47
CA GLU A 218 6.63 22.21 -20.41
C GLU A 218 7.00 21.70 -19.00
N ILE A 219 7.01 20.38 -18.79
CA ILE A 219 7.37 19.76 -17.53
C ILE A 219 8.87 19.82 -17.27
N SER A 220 9.70 19.65 -18.31
CA SER A 220 11.16 19.69 -18.17
C SER A 220 11.67 21.08 -17.75
N GLU A 221 10.94 22.13 -18.11
CA GLU A 221 11.25 23.51 -17.72
C GLU A 221 10.63 23.92 -16.36
N ALA A 222 9.73 23.10 -15.82
CA ALA A 222 9.06 23.39 -14.56
C ALA A 222 10.05 23.26 -13.37
N PRO A 223 10.03 24.15 -12.39
CA PRO A 223 10.88 24.09 -11.21
C PRO A 223 10.40 23.00 -10.23
N LEU A 224 10.29 21.77 -10.71
CA LEU A 224 9.87 20.59 -9.97
C LEU A 224 11.07 19.68 -9.71
N TYR A 225 11.36 19.44 -8.45
CA TYR A 225 12.45 18.60 -8.00
C TYR A 225 11.90 17.27 -7.48
N ILE A 226 12.47 16.17 -7.93
CA ILE A 226 12.07 14.81 -7.53
C ILE A 226 13.29 14.12 -6.92
N ASP A 227 13.16 13.69 -5.69
CA ASP A 227 14.17 12.90 -4.98
C ASP A 227 13.57 11.54 -4.61
N ASP A 228 13.99 10.49 -5.28
CA ASP A 228 13.59 9.10 -5.07
C ASP A 228 14.72 8.27 -4.43
N SER A 229 15.63 8.94 -3.70
CA SER A 229 16.72 8.27 -2.99
C SER A 229 16.14 7.26 -1.98
N PRO A 230 16.62 6.02 -1.98
CA PRO A 230 16.19 5.03 -1.00
C PRO A 230 16.65 5.39 0.42
N ASN A 231 15.84 5.04 1.42
CA ASN A 231 16.16 5.19 2.84
C ASN A 231 16.44 6.64 3.30
N LEU A 232 15.73 7.63 2.73
CA LEU A 232 15.88 9.02 3.15
C LEU A 232 15.58 9.21 4.64
N THR A 233 16.51 9.81 5.34
CA THR A 233 16.35 10.26 6.73
C THR A 233 15.81 11.67 6.80
N MET A 234 15.21 12.05 7.94
CA MET A 234 14.77 13.45 8.16
C MET A 234 15.90 14.46 8.04
N MET A 235 17.12 14.06 8.43
CA MET A 235 18.29 14.95 8.32
C MET A 235 18.63 15.25 6.85
N GLU A 236 18.56 14.22 5.98
CA GLU A 236 18.81 14.39 4.55
C GLU A 236 17.71 15.19 3.86
N ILE A 237 16.44 14.93 4.17
CA ILE A 237 15.30 15.71 3.68
C ILE A 237 15.49 17.18 4.06
N ARG A 238 15.82 17.47 5.32
CA ARG A 238 16.05 18.82 5.82
C ARG A 238 17.22 19.52 5.11
N ALA A 239 18.34 18.82 4.94
CA ALA A 239 19.51 19.38 4.26
C ALA A 239 19.24 19.69 2.77
N LYS A 240 18.56 18.77 2.07
CA LYS A 240 18.19 18.92 0.66
C LYS A 240 17.15 20.04 0.47
N ALA A 241 16.13 20.09 1.32
CA ALA A 241 15.09 21.12 1.26
C ALA A 241 15.66 22.53 1.56
N ARG A 242 16.55 22.69 2.54
CA ARG A 242 17.28 23.93 2.81
C ARG A 242 18.08 24.40 1.59
N ARG A 243 18.81 23.48 0.96
CA ARG A 243 19.59 23.80 -0.25
C ARG A 243 18.69 24.28 -1.39
N LEU A 244 17.54 23.61 -1.58
CA LEU A 244 16.56 24.03 -2.59
C LEU A 244 15.94 25.39 -2.25
N ARG A 245 15.61 25.64 -0.98
CA ARG A 245 15.08 26.95 -0.54
C ARG A 245 16.02 28.10 -0.87
N GLN A 246 17.33 27.89 -0.71
CA GLN A 246 18.35 28.90 -1.04
C GLN A 246 18.53 29.08 -2.56
N LYS A 247 18.43 28.00 -3.35
CA LYS A 247 18.75 28.03 -4.77
C LYS A 247 17.57 28.37 -5.69
N ALA A 248 16.35 28.00 -5.31
CA ALA A 248 15.20 27.97 -6.20
C ALA A 248 13.93 28.57 -5.62
N ASP A 249 14.00 29.33 -4.53
CA ASP A 249 12.82 29.88 -3.83
C ASP A 249 11.71 28.84 -3.63
N LEU A 250 12.06 27.74 -2.97
CA LEU A 250 11.16 26.61 -2.72
C LEU A 250 9.85 27.06 -2.06
N ARG A 251 8.70 26.63 -2.59
CA ARG A 251 7.36 27.00 -2.15
C ARG A 251 6.50 25.85 -1.66
N LEU A 252 6.90 24.61 -1.93
CA LEU A 252 6.17 23.42 -1.50
C LEU A 252 7.12 22.24 -1.31
N VAL A 253 6.93 21.51 -0.22
CA VAL A 253 7.58 20.22 0.03
C VAL A 253 6.50 19.14 0.15
N VAL A 254 6.67 18.03 -0.57
CA VAL A 254 5.81 16.82 -0.44
C VAL A 254 6.68 15.66 0.01
N VAL A 255 6.21 14.88 0.97
CA VAL A 255 6.86 13.66 1.46
C VAL A 255 5.90 12.48 1.28
N ASP A 256 6.28 11.51 0.47
CA ASP A 256 5.47 10.36 0.11
C ASP A 256 6.22 9.06 0.41
N TYR A 257 5.87 8.33 1.46
CA TYR A 257 4.97 8.59 2.58
C TYR A 257 5.68 8.32 3.92
N LEU A 258 5.18 8.88 5.00
CA LEU A 258 5.84 8.93 6.32
C LEU A 258 6.22 7.56 6.88
N GLN A 259 5.40 6.55 6.68
CA GLN A 259 5.63 5.22 7.21
C GLN A 259 6.76 4.45 6.52
N LEU A 260 7.39 4.96 5.47
CA LEU A 260 8.62 4.39 4.89
C LEU A 260 9.90 5.05 5.39
N MET A 261 9.79 6.19 6.09
CA MET A 261 10.95 6.87 6.65
C MET A 261 11.60 6.03 7.76
N SER A 262 12.92 6.17 7.89
CA SER A 262 13.72 5.52 8.94
C SER A 262 14.51 6.56 9.71
N SER A 263 14.56 6.43 11.04
CA SER A 263 15.38 7.31 11.89
C SER A 263 16.88 6.96 11.85
N GLY A 264 17.23 5.80 11.30
CA GLY A 264 18.60 5.26 11.35
C GLY A 264 19.04 4.84 12.75
N LYS A 265 18.19 4.96 13.77
CA LYS A 265 18.44 4.57 15.15
C LYS A 265 17.54 3.41 15.56
N LYS A 266 17.99 2.57 16.51
CA LYS A 266 17.09 1.61 17.17
C LYS A 266 16.08 2.38 18.00
N VAL A 267 14.81 2.37 17.60
CA VAL A 267 13.71 2.98 18.34
C VAL A 267 12.83 1.88 18.91
N GLU A 268 12.32 2.09 20.13
CA GLU A 268 11.54 1.10 20.88
C GLU A 268 10.19 0.77 20.20
N SER A 269 9.60 1.73 19.46
CA SER A 269 8.37 1.48 18.71
C SER A 269 8.27 2.34 17.45
N ARG A 270 7.58 1.80 16.44
CA ARG A 270 7.30 2.53 15.19
C ARG A 270 6.45 3.78 15.41
N GLN A 271 5.57 3.76 16.41
CA GLN A 271 4.74 4.90 16.78
C GLN A 271 5.58 6.10 17.27
N LEU A 272 6.59 5.85 18.09
CA LEU A 272 7.52 6.89 18.54
C LEU A 272 8.32 7.47 17.37
N GLU A 273 8.73 6.64 16.44
CA GLU A 273 9.47 7.06 15.25
C GLU A 273 8.62 7.97 14.34
N VAL A 274 7.38 7.60 14.06
CA VAL A 274 6.43 8.42 13.29
C VAL A 274 6.10 9.73 14.02
N SER A 275 6.01 9.69 15.34
CA SER A 275 5.82 10.89 16.18
C SER A 275 6.98 11.87 16.06
N GLU A 276 8.19 11.35 16.08
CA GLU A 276 9.39 12.19 15.90
C GLU A 276 9.44 12.78 14.50
N PHE A 277 9.10 12.03 13.45
CA PHE A 277 9.02 12.54 12.08
C PHE A 277 7.99 13.64 11.94
N SER A 278 6.79 13.47 12.51
CA SER A 278 5.73 14.47 12.52
C SER A 278 6.22 15.79 13.07
N ARG A 279 6.82 15.75 14.26
CA ARG A 279 7.39 16.95 14.91
C ARG A 279 8.49 17.58 14.07
N GLN A 280 9.39 16.78 13.49
CA GLN A 280 10.50 17.30 12.68
C GLN A 280 10.01 17.94 11.38
N LEU A 281 8.98 17.39 10.73
CA LEU A 281 8.36 18.00 9.55
C LEU A 281 7.67 19.31 9.88
N LYS A 282 7.01 19.42 11.04
CA LYS A 282 6.47 20.68 11.53
C LYS A 282 7.54 21.74 11.73
N LEU A 283 8.67 21.35 12.33
CA LEU A 283 9.82 22.26 12.51
C LEU A 283 10.42 22.66 11.16
N LEU A 284 10.51 21.72 10.21
CA LEU A 284 11.00 22.00 8.85
C LEU A 284 10.10 23.00 8.13
N ALA A 285 8.78 22.84 8.20
CA ALA A 285 7.83 23.78 7.60
C ALA A 285 8.00 25.20 8.16
N LYS A 286 8.16 25.30 9.48
CA LYS A 286 8.39 26.59 10.17
C LYS A 286 9.74 27.22 9.79
N GLU A 287 10.79 26.40 9.72
CA GLU A 287 12.13 26.86 9.39
C GLU A 287 12.25 27.38 7.96
N LEU A 288 11.64 26.65 7.01
CA LEU A 288 11.68 27.02 5.59
C LEU A 288 10.63 28.06 5.20
N GLU A 289 9.64 28.30 6.08
CA GLU A 289 8.46 29.14 5.81
C GLU A 289 7.70 28.69 4.55
N VAL A 290 7.58 27.36 4.37
CA VAL A 290 6.84 26.73 3.25
C VAL A 290 5.91 25.65 3.75
N PRO A 291 4.77 25.42 3.08
CA PRO A 291 3.93 24.27 3.38
C PRO A 291 4.68 22.96 3.13
N VAL A 292 4.54 22.04 4.09
CA VAL A 292 5.03 20.66 3.99
C VAL A 292 3.80 19.75 3.99
N VAL A 293 3.59 19.05 2.89
CA VAL A 293 2.53 18.07 2.74
C VAL A 293 3.12 16.68 2.97
N ALA A 294 2.69 16.02 4.03
CA ALA A 294 3.09 14.67 4.35
C ALA A 294 1.95 13.70 4.03
N ILE A 295 2.22 12.73 3.17
CA ILE A 295 1.27 11.67 2.86
C ILE A 295 1.38 10.60 3.94
N SER A 296 0.25 10.15 4.45
CA SER A 296 0.18 9.14 5.51
C SER A 296 -0.92 8.13 5.20
N GLN A 297 -0.62 6.88 5.47
CA GLN A 297 -1.60 5.82 5.36
C GLN A 297 -2.49 5.77 6.60
N LEU A 298 -3.80 5.58 6.40
CA LEU A 298 -4.75 5.34 7.48
C LEU A 298 -4.67 3.88 7.97
N ASN A 299 -5.11 3.65 9.21
CA ASN A 299 -5.37 2.30 9.67
C ASN A 299 -6.61 1.70 8.96
N ARG A 300 -6.88 0.40 9.15
CA ARG A 300 -8.02 -0.28 8.51
C ARG A 300 -9.36 -0.07 9.23
N GLY A 301 -9.45 0.89 10.15
CA GLY A 301 -10.68 1.21 10.87
C GLY A 301 -11.86 1.54 9.95
N PRO A 302 -11.67 2.35 8.88
CA PRO A 302 -12.73 2.64 7.93
C PRO A 302 -13.37 1.41 7.28
N GLU A 303 -12.57 0.41 6.92
CA GLU A 303 -13.06 -0.83 6.28
C GLU A 303 -14.05 -1.62 7.15
N GLN A 304 -13.98 -1.44 8.48
CA GLN A 304 -14.81 -2.16 9.46
C GLN A 304 -16.09 -1.40 9.82
N ARG A 305 -16.21 -0.12 9.46
CA ARG A 305 -17.40 0.71 9.73
C ARG A 305 -18.44 0.57 8.64
N THR A 306 -19.70 0.77 9.02
CA THR A 306 -20.85 0.70 8.09
C THR A 306 -20.77 1.79 7.01
N ASP A 307 -20.36 3.01 7.40
CA ASP A 307 -20.25 4.16 6.49
C ASP A 307 -18.93 4.24 5.74
N LYS A 308 -17.93 3.39 6.11
CA LYS A 308 -16.59 3.30 5.54
C LYS A 308 -15.85 4.64 5.36
N LYS A 309 -16.37 5.72 5.98
CA LYS A 309 -15.76 7.06 5.89
C LYS A 309 -14.53 7.17 6.78
N PRO A 310 -13.43 7.74 6.29
CA PRO A 310 -12.24 7.97 7.09
C PRO A 310 -12.48 9.09 8.13
N MET A 311 -11.90 8.93 9.31
CA MET A 311 -11.96 9.87 10.44
C MET A 311 -10.55 10.18 10.95
N LEU A 312 -10.40 11.28 11.71
CA LEU A 312 -9.11 11.62 12.36
C LEU A 312 -8.57 10.49 13.23
N SER A 313 -9.46 9.75 13.91
CA SER A 313 -9.09 8.61 14.73
C SER A 313 -8.43 7.48 13.94
N ASP A 314 -8.54 7.44 12.62
CA ASP A 314 -7.91 6.44 11.77
C ASP A 314 -6.41 6.71 11.53
N LEU A 315 -5.94 7.91 11.92
CA LEU A 315 -4.53 8.24 12.08
C LEU A 315 -3.92 7.71 13.38
N ARG A 316 -4.63 6.90 14.16
CA ARG A 316 -4.36 6.54 15.55
C ARG A 316 -3.07 5.79 15.84
N GLU A 317 -2.46 5.14 14.85
CA GLU A 317 -1.07 4.65 15.00
C GLU A 317 -0.04 5.78 15.04
N SER A 318 -0.50 7.01 14.82
CA SER A 318 0.26 8.25 14.74
C SER A 318 -0.52 9.41 15.38
N GLY A 319 -0.97 9.26 16.62
CA GLY A 319 -1.75 10.30 17.32
C GLY A 319 -1.05 11.67 17.39
N SER A 320 0.27 11.68 17.26
CA SER A 320 1.07 12.89 17.10
C SER A 320 0.87 13.57 15.74
N LEU A 321 0.62 12.81 14.64
CA LEU A 321 0.33 13.41 13.32
C LEU A 321 -0.92 14.30 13.41
N GLU A 322 -1.96 13.81 14.09
CA GLU A 322 -3.16 14.60 14.34
C GLU A 322 -2.84 15.88 15.13
N GLN A 323 -2.00 15.78 16.16
CA GLN A 323 -1.68 16.94 17.01
C GLN A 323 -0.79 17.97 16.29
N ASP A 324 0.23 17.53 15.59
CA ASP A 324 1.25 18.39 14.95
C ASP A 324 0.74 19.06 13.67
N ALA A 325 -0.10 18.37 12.88
CA ALA A 325 -0.61 18.92 11.62
C ALA A 325 -1.52 20.15 11.86
N ASP A 326 -1.33 21.20 11.06
CA ASP A 326 -2.24 22.36 11.04
C ASP A 326 -3.52 22.06 10.26
N MET A 327 -3.42 21.21 9.24
CA MET A 327 -4.52 20.76 8.40
C MET A 327 -4.42 19.25 8.22
N VAL A 328 -5.55 18.57 8.24
CA VAL A 328 -5.65 17.14 7.89
C VAL A 328 -6.74 17.00 6.83
N ILE A 329 -6.33 16.47 5.67
CA ILE A 329 -7.23 16.16 4.56
C ILE A 329 -7.33 14.64 4.46
N LEU A 330 -8.51 14.11 4.70
CA LEU A 330 -8.82 12.69 4.52
C LEU A 330 -9.42 12.49 3.13
N LEU A 331 -8.97 11.47 2.43
CA LEU A 331 -9.47 11.10 1.11
C LEU A 331 -10.51 10.00 1.26
N ASN A 332 -11.70 10.22 0.71
CA ASN A 332 -12.77 9.23 0.66
C ASN A 332 -13.25 9.06 -0.78
N ARG A 333 -13.36 7.82 -1.21
CA ARG A 333 -13.93 7.42 -2.49
C ARG A 333 -15.05 6.42 -2.22
N PRO A 334 -16.31 6.79 -2.40
CA PRO A 334 -17.43 5.87 -2.19
C PRO A 334 -17.35 4.63 -3.07
N ASP A 335 -17.01 4.79 -4.34
CA ASP A 335 -16.87 3.73 -5.35
C ASP A 335 -15.70 2.73 -5.09
N ALA A 336 -14.78 3.05 -4.20
CA ALA A 336 -13.71 2.14 -3.82
C ALA A 336 -14.21 0.95 -2.98
N PHE A 337 -15.37 1.08 -2.35
CA PHE A 337 -15.96 0.06 -1.49
C PHE A 337 -17.23 -0.57 -2.09
N GLU A 338 -17.96 0.18 -2.92
CA GLU A 338 -19.21 -0.23 -3.55
C GLU A 338 -19.20 0.13 -5.04
N ARG A 339 -19.11 -0.89 -5.90
CA ARG A 339 -18.99 -0.71 -7.36
C ARG A 339 -20.13 0.10 -7.97
N ASP A 340 -21.34 -0.10 -7.45
CA ASP A 340 -22.57 0.50 -7.95
C ASP A 340 -22.97 1.75 -7.16
N ASP A 341 -22.01 2.37 -6.43
CA ASP A 341 -22.29 3.61 -5.71
C ASP A 341 -22.73 4.70 -6.70
N PRO A 342 -23.86 5.39 -6.46
CA PRO A 342 -24.38 6.43 -7.36
C PRO A 342 -23.41 7.62 -7.50
N ARG A 343 -22.44 7.74 -6.61
CA ARG A 343 -21.35 8.73 -6.66
C ARG A 343 -20.09 8.20 -7.33
N GLY A 344 -20.21 7.17 -8.18
CA GLY A 344 -19.08 6.63 -8.95
C GLY A 344 -18.36 7.72 -9.75
N GLY A 345 -17.04 7.77 -9.64
CA GLY A 345 -16.22 8.83 -10.26
C GLY A 345 -16.01 10.07 -9.39
N GLU A 346 -16.58 10.12 -8.17
CA GLU A 346 -16.37 11.20 -7.22
C GLU A 346 -15.39 10.82 -6.11
N ALA A 347 -14.68 11.81 -5.59
CA ALA A 347 -13.89 11.69 -4.38
C ALA A 347 -14.14 12.88 -3.45
N ASP A 348 -14.18 12.62 -2.16
CA ASP A 348 -14.32 13.66 -1.14
C ASP A 348 -12.94 13.97 -0.52
N PHE A 349 -12.56 15.24 -0.56
CA PHE A 349 -11.47 15.78 0.24
C PHE A 349 -12.07 16.33 1.53
N ILE A 350 -11.99 15.54 2.59
CA ILE A 350 -12.55 15.89 3.89
C ILE A 350 -11.49 16.64 4.67
N LEU A 351 -11.59 17.96 4.77
CA LEU A 351 -10.75 18.77 5.64
C LEU A 351 -11.21 18.54 7.09
N ALA A 352 -10.70 17.47 7.69
CA ALA A 352 -11.12 16.99 9.00
C ALA A 352 -10.51 17.80 10.16
N LYS A 353 -9.38 18.45 9.92
CA LYS A 353 -8.75 19.41 10.85
C LYS A 353 -8.27 20.64 10.09
N HIS A 354 -8.55 21.81 10.66
CA HIS A 354 -8.04 23.09 10.18
C HIS A 354 -7.82 24.04 11.36
N ARG A 355 -6.57 24.26 11.74
CA ARG A 355 -6.24 25.02 12.96
C ARG A 355 -6.76 26.48 12.92
N ASN A 356 -6.72 27.11 11.74
CA ASN A 356 -7.03 28.54 11.57
C ASN A 356 -8.30 28.78 10.73
N GLY A 357 -9.16 27.77 10.55
CA GLY A 357 -10.38 27.93 9.75
C GLY A 357 -11.39 26.79 9.96
N PRO A 358 -12.52 26.86 9.29
CA PRO A 358 -13.55 25.83 9.39
C PRO A 358 -13.15 24.53 8.70
N THR A 359 -13.68 23.42 9.18
CA THR A 359 -13.64 22.15 8.48
C THR A 359 -14.66 22.13 7.34
N LYS A 360 -14.34 21.44 6.24
CA LYS A 360 -15.20 21.36 5.06
C LYS A 360 -14.92 20.09 4.27
N THR A 361 -15.91 19.58 3.59
CA THR A 361 -15.74 18.55 2.56
C THR A 361 -15.83 19.20 1.18
N VAL A 362 -14.89 18.88 0.30
CA VAL A 362 -14.87 19.30 -1.10
C VAL A 362 -14.94 18.04 -1.95
N THR A 363 -16.01 17.93 -2.74
CA THR A 363 -16.16 16.82 -3.69
C THR A 363 -15.53 17.20 -5.02
N VAL A 364 -14.76 16.27 -5.58
CA VAL A 364 -14.03 16.40 -6.84
C VAL A 364 -14.27 15.17 -7.71
N ALA A 365 -14.09 15.30 -9.02
CA ALA A 365 -14.06 14.16 -9.93
C ALA A 365 -12.69 13.48 -9.85
N HIS A 366 -12.65 12.16 -9.65
CA HIS A 366 -11.42 11.43 -9.80
C HIS A 366 -11.25 10.90 -11.22
N GLN A 367 -10.11 11.14 -11.81
CA GLN A 367 -9.69 10.65 -13.12
C GLN A 367 -8.41 9.83 -12.95
N LEU A 368 -8.51 8.72 -12.21
CA LEU A 368 -7.33 7.93 -11.82
C LEU A 368 -6.63 7.28 -13.02
N HIS A 369 -7.36 6.99 -14.09
CA HIS A 369 -6.78 6.54 -15.36
C HIS A 369 -5.84 7.59 -15.99
N LEU A 370 -5.99 8.87 -15.60
CA LEU A 370 -5.12 9.99 -15.95
C LEU A 370 -4.26 10.45 -14.76
N SER A 371 -4.22 9.71 -13.66
CA SER A 371 -3.48 10.05 -12.43
C SER A 371 -3.74 11.46 -11.91
N ARG A 372 -5.01 11.90 -11.86
CA ARG A 372 -5.38 13.24 -11.39
C ARG A 372 -6.78 13.32 -10.79
N PHE A 373 -7.00 14.37 -10.02
CA PHE A 373 -8.33 14.87 -9.65
C PHE A 373 -8.69 16.11 -10.49
N ALA A 374 -9.98 16.34 -10.66
CA ALA A 374 -10.50 17.49 -11.40
C ALA A 374 -11.69 18.10 -10.65
N ASN A 375 -11.95 19.38 -10.88
CA ASN A 375 -13.16 20.01 -10.34
C ASN A 375 -14.40 19.35 -10.94
N MET A 376 -15.45 19.24 -10.13
CA MET A 376 -16.77 18.88 -10.64
C MET A 376 -17.23 19.93 -11.65
N ALA A 377 -17.89 19.49 -12.72
CA ALA A 377 -18.59 20.41 -13.62
C ALA A 377 -19.68 21.16 -12.81
N ARG A 378 -19.69 22.48 -12.93
CA ARG A 378 -20.75 23.30 -12.35
C ARG A 378 -21.92 23.36 -13.31
#